data_4940a6e08adad438a532daf9e7c9b008
#
_entry.id   4940a6e08adad438a532daf9e7c9b008
#
_cell.length_a   1.000
_cell.length_b   1.000
_cell.length_c   1.000
_cell.angle_alpha   90.00
_cell.angle_beta   90.00
_cell.angle_gamma   90.00
#
_symmetry.space_group_name_H-M   'P 1'
#
loop_
_entity.id
_entity.type
_entity.pdbx_description
1 polymer ?
#
loop_
_entity_poly.entity_id
_entity_poly.type
_entity_poly.pdbx_seq_one_letter_code
_entity_poly.pdbx_strand_id
1 'polypeptide(L)'
;MNDICQMRALLQSTSAPSTTVPAATDLAAAHQTQGVREASPPWPAPGAAVAAVSVGAIEFMGGRRQFKVVPQSRAEIHGRLVQGLPAAVLCTLVDHLSALRPEQVADALGISARTLRRLHDQPQKPMPPDLASKTWLLAETLAQASVVFGNRDAAERWLAQPAMGLDGAVPIDLLRTLQGAELVTELLGRLEHGVYN
;
A
#
# COMPACT_ATOMS: atom_id res chain seq x y z
N MET A 1 7.07 -14.88 56.50
CA MET A 1 6.28 -14.29 57.59
C MET A 1 7.05 -13.08 58.03
N ASN A 2 6.40 -11.95 58.11
CA ASN A 2 6.92 -10.58 58.38
C ASN A 2 7.69 -9.93 57.24
N ASP A 3 7.02 -9.00 56.58
CA ASP A 3 7.48 -7.59 56.36
C ASP A 3 6.61 -6.81 55.35
N ILE A 4 5.30 -6.87 55.54
CA ILE A 4 4.37 -6.01 54.73
C ILE A 4 3.59 -5.05 55.65
N CYS A 5 4.13 -4.71 56.83
CA CYS A 5 3.38 -3.86 57.78
C CYS A 5 4.04 -2.52 58.17
N GLN A 6 5.04 -2.03 57.48
CA GLN A 6 5.71 -0.77 57.84
C GLN A 6 5.77 0.35 56.79
N MET A 7 4.92 0.34 55.78
CA MET A 7 4.89 1.46 54.80
C MET A 7 3.55 2.20 54.70
N ARG A 8 2.87 2.36 55.87
CA ARG A 8 1.55 3.05 55.94
C ARG A 8 1.51 4.25 56.86
N ALA A 9 2.62 4.90 57.13
CA ALA A 9 2.65 6.02 58.07
C ALA A 9 3.59 7.15 57.67
N LEU A 10 3.46 7.74 56.46
CA LEU A 10 4.13 9.00 56.10
C LEU A 10 3.43 9.74 54.96
N LEU A 11 2.12 9.92 55.01
CA LEU A 11 1.38 10.83 54.12
C LEU A 11 0.27 11.56 54.90
N GLN A 12 0.67 12.39 55.86
CA GLN A 12 -0.22 13.40 56.42
C GLN A 12 0.58 14.69 56.63
N SER A 13 -0.02 15.78 56.16
CA SER A 13 0.35 17.17 56.35
C SER A 13 1.32 17.83 55.34
N THR A 14 0.73 18.44 54.31
CA THR A 14 1.06 19.84 53.93
C THR A 14 -0.18 20.47 53.28
N SER A 15 -0.75 21.42 54.00
CA SER A 15 -1.85 22.28 53.63
C SER A 15 -1.43 23.25 52.48
N ALA A 16 -2.23 23.30 51.42
CA ALA A 16 -2.11 24.26 50.32
C ALA A 16 -2.74 25.63 50.70
N PRO A 17 -2.13 26.76 50.30
CA PRO A 17 -2.79 28.06 50.42
C PRO A 17 -3.81 28.26 49.29
N SER A 18 -4.99 28.75 49.68
CA SER A 18 -6.06 29.15 48.79
C SER A 18 -5.67 30.38 47.97
N THR A 19 -5.55 30.23 46.65
CA THR A 19 -5.45 31.36 45.73
C THR A 19 -6.82 31.57 45.08
N THR A 20 -7.45 32.66 45.45
CA THR A 20 -8.73 33.16 44.92
C THR A 20 -8.59 33.52 43.45
N VAL A 21 -9.35 32.86 42.57
CA VAL A 21 -9.46 33.18 41.15
C VAL A 21 -10.52 34.32 41.02
N PRO A 22 -10.21 35.48 40.40
CA PRO A 22 -11.23 36.46 40.08
C PRO A 22 -12.09 36.02 38.93
N ALA A 23 -13.39 36.33 39.03
CA ALA A 23 -14.43 36.02 38.06
C ALA A 23 -14.13 36.58 36.67
N ALA A 24 -14.32 35.72 35.65
CA ALA A 24 -14.31 36.09 34.26
C ALA A 24 -15.60 36.84 33.90
N THR A 25 -15.50 38.13 33.70
CA THR A 25 -16.50 38.91 33.00
C THR A 25 -15.78 39.88 32.05
N ASP A 26 -16.26 39.92 30.80
CA ASP A 26 -15.89 40.83 29.71
C ASP A 26 -14.50 40.68 29.03
N LEU A 27 -14.46 39.80 28.04
CA LEU A 27 -13.68 40.01 26.80
C LEU A 27 -14.33 39.27 25.64
N ALA A 28 -15.60 39.57 25.38
CA ALA A 28 -16.26 39.23 24.13
C ALA A 28 -16.26 40.45 23.21
N ALA A 29 -15.11 40.76 22.63
CA ALA A 29 -15.06 41.66 21.46
C ALA A 29 -13.77 41.39 20.64
N ALA A 30 -13.97 41.14 19.34
CA ALA A 30 -12.98 41.24 18.27
C ALA A 30 -11.94 40.08 18.16
N HIS A 31 -12.39 38.87 17.84
CA HIS A 31 -11.64 38.04 16.89
C HIS A 31 -12.52 37.88 15.64
N GLN A 32 -12.43 38.87 14.74
CA GLN A 32 -12.73 38.66 13.35
C GLN A 32 -11.70 37.62 12.85
N THR A 33 -12.13 36.38 12.76
CA THR A 33 -11.41 35.34 12.00
C THR A 33 -11.48 35.75 10.55
N GLN A 34 -10.46 36.51 10.09
CA GLN A 34 -10.11 36.57 8.68
C GLN A 34 -9.99 35.12 8.23
N GLY A 35 -10.89 34.68 7.35
CA GLY A 35 -10.85 33.37 6.74
C GLY A 35 -9.48 33.16 6.11
N VAL A 36 -8.64 32.39 6.76
CA VAL A 36 -7.48 31.79 6.14
C VAL A 36 -8.07 30.90 5.06
N ARG A 37 -8.04 31.37 3.81
CA ARG A 37 -8.26 30.53 2.65
C ARG A 37 -7.17 29.46 2.80
N GLU A 38 -7.61 28.29 3.19
CA GLU A 38 -6.79 27.09 3.19
C GLU A 38 -6.30 26.91 1.75
N ALA A 39 -5.08 27.37 1.50
CA ALA A 39 -4.43 27.18 0.21
C ALA A 39 -4.33 25.69 0.03
N SER A 40 -5.02 25.13 -0.95
CA SER A 40 -4.86 23.72 -1.34
C SER A 40 -3.37 23.44 -1.46
N PRO A 41 -2.86 22.37 -0.83
CA PRO A 41 -1.42 22.06 -0.89
C PRO A 41 -0.99 21.97 -2.35
N PRO A 42 0.20 22.48 -2.70
CA PRO A 42 0.71 22.51 -4.06
C PRO A 42 1.04 21.11 -4.63
N TRP A 43 0.87 20.05 -3.83
CA TRP A 43 1.01 18.66 -4.22
C TRP A 43 -0.37 17.97 -4.25
N PRO A 44 -0.62 17.05 -5.19
CA PRO A 44 -1.85 16.26 -5.19
C PRO A 44 -1.99 15.55 -3.86
N ALA A 45 -3.20 15.56 -3.29
CA ALA A 45 -3.49 14.87 -2.05
C ALA A 45 -2.98 13.42 -2.14
N PRO A 46 -2.25 12.91 -1.12
CA PRO A 46 -1.62 11.58 -1.18
C PRO A 46 -2.58 10.43 -1.52
N GLY A 47 -3.88 10.64 -1.39
CA GLY A 47 -4.90 9.68 -1.81
C GLY A 47 -5.17 9.59 -3.31
N ALA A 48 -4.93 10.64 -4.10
CA ALA A 48 -5.29 10.64 -5.53
C ALA A 48 -4.35 9.76 -6.37
N ALA A 49 -3.04 9.83 -6.12
CA ALA A 49 -2.05 8.98 -6.80
C ALA A 49 -2.22 7.50 -6.43
N VAL A 50 -2.47 7.23 -5.15
CA VAL A 50 -2.74 5.86 -4.66
C VAL A 50 -4.01 5.29 -5.28
N ALA A 51 -5.07 6.09 -5.40
CA ALA A 51 -6.32 5.65 -6.04
C ALA A 51 -6.10 5.32 -7.53
N ALA A 52 -5.29 6.09 -8.25
CA ALA A 52 -5.00 5.84 -9.67
C ALA A 52 -4.23 4.52 -9.87
N VAL A 53 -3.18 4.26 -9.07
CA VAL A 53 -2.40 3.02 -9.13
C VAL A 53 -3.27 1.81 -8.77
N SER A 54 -4.11 1.92 -7.73
CA SER A 54 -5.02 0.83 -7.34
C SER A 54 -6.08 0.53 -8.40
N VAL A 55 -6.60 1.56 -9.10
CA VAL A 55 -7.51 1.36 -10.25
C VAL A 55 -6.77 0.66 -11.39
N GLY A 56 -5.55 1.10 -11.73
CA GLY A 56 -4.72 0.43 -12.73
C GLY A 56 -4.43 -1.02 -12.37
N ALA A 57 -4.10 -1.32 -11.11
CA ALA A 57 -3.90 -2.69 -10.62
C ALA A 57 -5.14 -3.56 -10.82
N ILE A 58 -6.33 -3.03 -10.52
CA ILE A 58 -7.60 -3.73 -10.74
C ILE A 58 -7.82 -4.05 -12.22
N GLU A 59 -7.50 -3.11 -13.12
CA GLU A 59 -7.62 -3.35 -14.57
C GLU A 59 -6.70 -4.50 -15.04
N PHE A 60 -5.46 -4.57 -14.54
CA PHE A 60 -4.56 -5.70 -14.80
C PHE A 60 -5.13 -7.04 -14.32
N MET A 61 -5.88 -7.03 -13.22
CA MET A 61 -6.48 -8.21 -12.61
C MET A 61 -7.89 -8.56 -13.13
N GLY A 62 -8.31 -7.97 -14.26
CA GLY A 62 -9.60 -8.26 -14.90
C GLY A 62 -10.71 -7.25 -14.63
N GLY A 63 -10.39 -6.12 -14.03
CA GLY A 63 -11.29 -4.98 -13.88
C GLY A 63 -12.59 -5.32 -13.13
N ARG A 64 -13.69 -4.72 -13.58
CA ARG A 64 -15.02 -4.89 -12.98
C ARG A 64 -15.59 -6.32 -13.08
N ARG A 65 -15.01 -7.18 -13.92
CA ARG A 65 -15.41 -8.60 -14.00
C ARG A 65 -15.04 -9.35 -12.73
N GLN A 66 -13.88 -9.04 -12.14
CA GLN A 66 -13.37 -9.67 -10.92
C GLN A 66 -13.71 -8.84 -9.68
N PHE A 67 -13.71 -7.51 -9.80
CA PHE A 67 -13.98 -6.57 -8.70
C PHE A 67 -15.31 -5.87 -8.93
N LYS A 68 -16.40 -6.46 -8.43
CA LYS A 68 -17.75 -5.86 -8.53
C LYS A 68 -17.82 -4.46 -7.89
N VAL A 69 -17.05 -4.26 -6.83
CA VAL A 69 -16.89 -2.98 -6.13
C VAL A 69 -15.42 -2.64 -6.08
N VAL A 70 -15.04 -1.50 -6.62
CA VAL A 70 -13.66 -0.99 -6.58
C VAL A 70 -13.37 -0.49 -5.17
N PRO A 71 -12.30 -0.98 -4.49
CA PRO A 71 -11.92 -0.46 -3.18
C PRO A 71 -11.60 1.02 -3.26
N GLN A 72 -12.11 1.79 -2.30
CA GLN A 72 -11.91 3.25 -2.23
C GLN A 72 -10.77 3.65 -1.30
N SER A 73 -10.27 2.71 -0.49
CA SER A 73 -9.21 2.97 0.48
C SER A 73 -8.25 1.80 0.61
N ARG A 74 -7.03 2.09 1.10
CA ARG A 74 -6.05 1.06 1.46
C ARG A 74 -6.58 0.09 2.52
N ALA A 75 -7.41 0.56 3.44
CA ALA A 75 -8.04 -0.28 4.46
C ALA A 75 -9.00 -1.31 3.84
N GLU A 76 -9.78 -0.90 2.84
CA GLU A 76 -10.64 -1.83 2.10
C GLU A 76 -9.85 -2.86 1.29
N ILE A 77 -8.74 -2.42 0.66
CA ILE A 77 -7.81 -3.33 -0.03
C ILE A 77 -7.28 -4.35 0.97
N HIS A 78 -6.74 -3.88 2.10
CA HIS A 78 -6.22 -4.75 3.17
C HIS A 78 -7.28 -5.78 3.62
N GLY A 79 -8.50 -5.34 3.91
CA GLY A 79 -9.58 -6.24 4.32
C GLY A 79 -9.87 -7.33 3.29
N ARG A 80 -9.85 -7.01 2.00
CA ARG A 80 -10.04 -7.98 0.92
C ARG A 80 -8.87 -8.95 0.79
N LEU A 81 -7.64 -8.48 0.95
CA LEU A 81 -6.45 -9.32 0.90
C LEU A 81 -6.41 -10.32 2.05
N VAL A 82 -6.82 -9.91 3.25
CA VAL A 82 -6.95 -10.79 4.43
C VAL A 82 -8.02 -11.85 4.22
N GLN A 83 -9.14 -11.52 3.57
CA GLN A 83 -10.18 -12.48 3.22
C GLN A 83 -9.76 -13.44 2.09
N GLY A 84 -8.72 -13.07 1.33
CA GLY A 84 -8.26 -13.78 0.16
C GLY A 84 -9.02 -13.37 -1.11
N LEU A 85 -8.27 -13.20 -2.20
CA LEU A 85 -8.84 -12.96 -3.53
C LEU A 85 -9.11 -14.30 -4.24
N PRO A 86 -10.13 -14.39 -5.11
CA PRO A 86 -10.31 -15.56 -5.97
C PRO A 86 -9.09 -15.82 -6.85
N ALA A 87 -8.72 -17.07 -7.07
CA ALA A 87 -7.61 -17.44 -7.95
C ALA A 87 -7.78 -16.90 -9.38
N ALA A 88 -9.03 -16.70 -9.83
CA ALA A 88 -9.35 -16.07 -11.10
C ALA A 88 -8.65 -14.72 -11.32
N VAL A 89 -8.40 -13.95 -10.25
CA VAL A 89 -7.71 -12.66 -10.30
C VAL A 89 -6.27 -12.84 -10.78
N LEU A 90 -5.54 -13.79 -10.19
CA LEU A 90 -4.18 -14.14 -10.59
C LEU A 90 -4.13 -14.75 -11.99
N CYS A 91 -5.05 -15.67 -12.29
CA CYS A 91 -5.12 -16.30 -13.61
C CYS A 91 -5.32 -15.23 -14.69
N THR A 92 -6.27 -14.33 -14.51
CA THR A 92 -6.53 -13.23 -15.45
C THR A 92 -5.31 -12.32 -15.60
N LEU A 93 -4.61 -12.00 -14.50
CA LEU A 93 -3.37 -11.23 -14.56
C LEU A 93 -2.34 -11.93 -15.44
N VAL A 94 -2.04 -13.21 -15.18
CA VAL A 94 -1.04 -14.00 -15.92
C VAL A 94 -1.41 -14.16 -17.39
N ASP A 95 -2.67 -14.47 -17.69
CA ASP A 95 -3.15 -14.69 -19.07
C ASP A 95 -3.06 -13.43 -19.95
N HIS A 96 -3.08 -12.26 -19.34
CA HIS A 96 -2.96 -10.99 -20.05
C HIS A 96 -1.51 -10.48 -20.17
N LEU A 97 -0.53 -11.13 -19.56
CA LEU A 97 0.87 -10.75 -19.69
C LEU A 97 1.46 -11.34 -20.98
N SER A 98 2.19 -10.51 -21.74
CA SER A 98 2.78 -10.88 -23.03
C SER A 98 4.31 -11.01 -22.94
N ALA A 99 4.96 -10.17 -22.17
CA ALA A 99 6.43 -10.15 -22.06
C ALA A 99 6.96 -10.94 -20.85
N LEU A 100 6.14 -11.15 -19.83
CA LEU A 100 6.48 -11.94 -18.64
C LEU A 100 5.96 -13.38 -18.81
N ARG A 101 6.85 -14.36 -18.68
CA ARG A 101 6.46 -15.77 -18.74
C ARG A 101 5.76 -16.19 -17.44
N PRO A 102 4.78 -17.12 -17.51
CA PRO A 102 4.07 -17.61 -16.31
C PRO A 102 5.00 -18.14 -15.22
N GLU A 103 6.14 -18.74 -15.60
CA GLU A 103 7.13 -19.25 -14.66
C GLU A 103 7.82 -18.12 -13.89
N GLN A 104 8.16 -17.01 -14.54
CA GLN A 104 8.75 -15.83 -13.89
C GLN A 104 7.76 -15.21 -12.89
N VAL A 105 6.49 -15.14 -13.28
CA VAL A 105 5.44 -14.65 -12.37
C VAL A 105 5.26 -15.59 -11.17
N ALA A 106 5.24 -16.90 -11.40
CA ALA A 106 5.15 -17.89 -10.34
C ALA A 106 6.32 -17.77 -9.36
N ASP A 107 7.55 -17.62 -9.88
CA ASP A 107 8.76 -17.44 -9.06
C ASP A 107 8.71 -16.15 -8.25
N ALA A 108 8.29 -15.02 -8.84
CA ALA A 108 8.11 -13.76 -8.14
C ALA A 108 7.08 -13.85 -7.00
N LEU A 109 6.01 -14.60 -7.21
CA LEU A 109 4.98 -14.85 -6.21
C LEU A 109 5.41 -15.91 -5.16
N GLY A 110 6.53 -16.59 -5.37
CA GLY A 110 7.02 -17.66 -4.49
C GLY A 110 6.18 -18.94 -4.55
N ILE A 111 5.56 -19.23 -5.70
CA ILE A 111 4.79 -20.45 -5.93
C ILE A 111 5.41 -21.28 -7.07
N SER A 112 5.13 -22.59 -7.06
CA SER A 112 5.56 -23.44 -8.18
C SER A 112 4.64 -23.29 -9.39
N ALA A 113 5.16 -23.57 -10.60
CA ALA A 113 4.36 -23.64 -11.83
C ALA A 113 3.19 -24.64 -11.70
N ARG A 114 3.38 -25.74 -10.93
CA ARG A 114 2.32 -26.70 -10.61
C ARG A 114 1.21 -26.05 -9.77
N THR A 115 1.58 -25.20 -8.81
CA THR A 115 0.60 -24.46 -7.98
C THR A 115 -0.18 -23.48 -8.84
N LEU A 116 0.50 -22.76 -9.74
CA LEU A 116 -0.15 -21.83 -10.68
C LEU A 116 -1.19 -22.56 -11.55
N ARG A 117 -0.82 -23.70 -12.14
CA ARG A 117 -1.77 -24.54 -12.92
C ARG A 117 -2.96 -24.97 -12.09
N ARG A 118 -2.76 -25.43 -10.86
CA ARG A 118 -3.86 -25.84 -9.96
C ARG A 118 -4.81 -24.68 -9.64
N LEU A 119 -4.29 -23.45 -9.57
CA LEU A 119 -5.13 -22.27 -9.38
C LEU A 119 -5.97 -21.96 -10.62
N HIS A 120 -5.44 -22.18 -11.84
CA HIS A 120 -6.20 -22.12 -13.08
C HIS A 120 -7.33 -23.16 -13.13
N ASP A 121 -7.10 -24.38 -12.63
CA ASP A 121 -8.13 -25.42 -12.56
C ASP A 121 -9.24 -25.09 -11.54
N GLN A 122 -8.98 -24.20 -10.59
CA GLN A 122 -9.90 -23.83 -9.50
C GLN A 122 -10.02 -22.30 -9.35
N PRO A 123 -10.52 -21.57 -10.37
CA PRO A 123 -10.47 -20.11 -10.41
C PRO A 123 -11.29 -19.42 -9.30
N GLN A 124 -12.33 -20.09 -8.78
CA GLN A 124 -13.17 -19.53 -7.70
C GLN A 124 -12.61 -19.77 -6.30
N LYS A 125 -11.57 -20.58 -6.17
CA LYS A 125 -10.95 -20.86 -4.87
C LYS A 125 -10.26 -19.61 -4.34
N PRO A 126 -10.49 -19.20 -3.09
CA PRO A 126 -9.76 -18.08 -2.51
C PRO A 126 -8.27 -18.45 -2.35
N MET A 127 -7.42 -17.52 -2.73
CA MET A 127 -5.99 -17.61 -2.51
C MET A 127 -5.67 -17.30 -1.04
N PRO A 128 -4.60 -17.90 -0.47
CA PRO A 128 -4.10 -17.50 0.83
C PRO A 128 -3.78 -15.99 0.86
N PRO A 129 -3.94 -15.30 2.01
CA PRO A 129 -3.69 -13.86 2.14
C PRO A 129 -2.30 -13.42 1.67
N ASP A 130 -1.27 -14.21 1.90
CA ASP A 130 0.09 -13.94 1.43
C ASP A 130 0.17 -13.91 -0.09
N LEU A 131 -0.39 -14.91 -0.77
CA LEU A 131 -0.42 -14.96 -2.22
C LEU A 131 -1.30 -13.86 -2.82
N ALA A 132 -2.44 -13.57 -2.20
CA ALA A 132 -3.30 -12.46 -2.61
C ALA A 132 -2.57 -11.11 -2.51
N SER A 133 -1.80 -10.90 -1.43
CA SER A 133 -1.00 -9.68 -1.22
C SER A 133 0.11 -9.54 -2.27
N LYS A 134 0.84 -10.62 -2.56
CA LYS A 134 1.87 -10.61 -3.60
C LYS A 134 1.30 -10.39 -5.00
N THR A 135 0.15 -11.00 -5.30
CA THR A 135 -0.57 -10.78 -6.57
C THR A 135 -0.99 -9.32 -6.72
N TRP A 136 -1.50 -8.72 -5.64
CA TRP A 136 -1.85 -7.31 -5.61
C TRP A 136 -0.63 -6.42 -5.82
N LEU A 137 0.46 -6.67 -5.12
CA LEU A 137 1.72 -5.93 -5.26
C LEU A 137 2.26 -5.96 -6.69
N LEU A 138 2.26 -7.14 -7.34
CA LEU A 138 2.67 -7.27 -8.74
C LEU A 138 1.76 -6.42 -9.66
N ALA A 139 0.46 -6.45 -9.44
CA ALA A 139 -0.48 -5.65 -10.24
C ALA A 139 -0.30 -4.14 -10.03
N GLU A 140 -0.06 -3.68 -8.79
CA GLU A 140 0.28 -2.28 -8.50
C GLU A 140 1.59 -1.86 -9.16
N THR A 141 2.63 -2.70 -9.11
CA THR A 141 3.91 -2.43 -9.76
C THR A 141 3.75 -2.32 -11.28
N LEU A 142 2.98 -3.21 -11.92
CA LEU A 142 2.66 -3.13 -13.35
C LEU A 142 1.87 -1.86 -13.68
N ALA A 143 0.91 -1.47 -12.85
CA ALA A 143 0.14 -0.25 -13.05
C ALA A 143 1.03 1.00 -12.97
N GLN A 144 1.87 1.11 -11.96
CA GLN A 144 2.81 2.21 -11.79
C GLN A 144 3.83 2.25 -12.94
N ALA A 145 4.41 1.11 -13.30
CA ALA A 145 5.31 1.02 -14.45
C ALA A 145 4.63 1.45 -15.76
N SER A 146 3.34 1.11 -15.94
CA SER A 146 2.57 1.54 -17.12
C SER A 146 2.37 3.05 -17.20
N VAL A 147 2.25 3.72 -16.06
CA VAL A 147 2.22 5.19 -15.99
C VAL A 147 3.58 5.76 -16.38
N VAL A 148 4.67 5.23 -15.81
CA VAL A 148 6.03 5.69 -16.06
C VAL A 148 6.46 5.49 -17.51
N PHE A 149 6.18 4.33 -18.10
CA PHE A 149 6.62 3.96 -19.45
C PHE A 149 5.55 4.19 -20.53
N GLY A 150 4.39 4.73 -20.16
CA GLY A 150 3.33 5.16 -21.05
C GLY A 150 2.39 4.08 -21.56
N ASN A 151 2.72 2.79 -21.42
CA ASN A 151 1.83 1.69 -21.81
C ASN A 151 2.20 0.38 -21.10
N ARG A 152 1.26 -0.57 -21.16
CA ARG A 152 1.37 -1.89 -20.53
C ARG A 152 2.54 -2.72 -21.06
N ASP A 153 2.70 -2.80 -22.37
CA ASP A 153 3.73 -3.63 -23.00
C ASP A 153 5.15 -3.14 -22.64
N ALA A 154 5.34 -1.83 -22.54
CA ALA A 154 6.61 -1.24 -22.11
C ALA A 154 6.88 -1.55 -20.64
N ALA A 155 5.87 -1.47 -19.78
CA ALA A 155 5.96 -1.83 -18.37
C ALA A 155 6.35 -3.31 -18.17
N GLU A 156 5.69 -4.22 -18.90
CA GLU A 156 6.00 -5.65 -18.84
C GLU A 156 7.43 -5.94 -19.30
N ARG A 157 7.86 -5.35 -20.41
CA ARG A 157 9.25 -5.50 -20.91
C ARG A 157 10.27 -4.97 -19.91
N TRP A 158 9.99 -3.84 -19.27
CA TRP A 158 10.86 -3.29 -18.24
C TRP A 158 10.96 -4.21 -17.02
N LEU A 159 9.86 -4.78 -16.56
CA LEU A 159 9.89 -5.73 -15.46
C LEU A 159 10.67 -7.00 -15.79
N ALA A 160 10.71 -7.40 -17.06
CA ALA A 160 11.39 -8.63 -17.53
C ALA A 160 12.88 -8.45 -17.84
N GLN A 161 13.42 -7.23 -17.80
CA GLN A 161 14.78 -6.92 -18.22
C GLN A 161 15.62 -6.32 -17.08
N PRO A 162 16.95 -6.50 -17.08
CA PRO A 162 17.83 -5.84 -16.12
C PRO A 162 17.69 -4.32 -16.15
N ALA A 163 17.51 -3.69 -15.00
CA ALA A 163 17.37 -2.25 -14.85
C ALA A 163 18.63 -1.63 -14.21
N MET A 164 19.23 -0.64 -14.88
CA MET A 164 20.44 0.04 -14.39
C MET A 164 20.23 0.69 -13.01
N GLY A 165 19.06 1.26 -12.75
CA GLY A 165 18.71 1.86 -11.46
C GLY A 165 18.46 0.85 -10.33
N LEU A 166 18.59 -0.46 -10.61
CA LEU A 166 18.50 -1.58 -9.65
C LEU A 166 19.78 -2.41 -9.68
N ASP A 167 20.94 -1.79 -9.93
CA ASP A 167 22.24 -2.44 -10.02
C ASP A 167 22.27 -3.61 -11.04
N GLY A 168 21.48 -3.49 -12.11
CA GLY A 168 21.35 -4.53 -13.14
C GLY A 168 20.46 -5.70 -12.75
N ALA A 169 19.79 -5.66 -11.62
CA ALA A 169 18.81 -6.68 -11.24
C ALA A 169 17.55 -6.60 -12.13
N VAL A 170 16.91 -7.74 -12.34
CA VAL A 170 15.63 -7.82 -13.06
C VAL A 170 14.50 -7.47 -12.08
N PRO A 171 13.68 -6.44 -12.36
CA PRO A 171 12.67 -5.95 -11.43
C PRO A 171 11.70 -7.03 -10.92
N ILE A 172 11.22 -7.91 -11.81
CA ILE A 172 10.29 -8.98 -11.42
C ILE A 172 10.89 -9.92 -10.36
N ASP A 173 12.20 -10.19 -10.40
CA ASP A 173 12.85 -11.08 -9.45
C ASP A 173 12.98 -10.44 -8.06
N LEU A 174 13.06 -9.13 -7.99
CA LEU A 174 13.10 -8.37 -6.74
C LEU A 174 11.75 -8.40 -5.99
N LEU A 175 10.63 -8.56 -6.69
CA LEU A 175 9.29 -8.64 -6.07
C LEU A 175 9.10 -9.87 -5.16
N ARG A 176 10.05 -10.79 -5.12
CA ARG A 176 10.03 -11.95 -4.22
C ARG A 176 10.15 -11.58 -2.74
N THR A 177 10.74 -10.43 -2.45
CA THR A 177 10.95 -9.93 -1.09
C THR A 177 10.37 -8.54 -0.93
N LEU A 178 10.01 -8.18 0.32
CA LEU A 178 9.49 -6.85 0.64
C LEU A 178 10.53 -5.76 0.29
N GLN A 179 11.80 -5.96 0.68
CA GLN A 179 12.87 -5.01 0.40
C GLN A 179 13.09 -4.80 -1.10
N GLY A 180 13.06 -5.88 -1.88
CA GLY A 180 13.17 -5.79 -3.33
C GLY A 180 11.99 -5.06 -3.95
N ALA A 181 10.77 -5.29 -3.47
CA ALA A 181 9.58 -4.57 -3.92
C ALA A 181 9.66 -3.07 -3.60
N GLU A 182 10.19 -2.71 -2.43
CA GLU A 182 10.45 -1.31 -2.05
C GLU A 182 11.44 -0.64 -3.01
N LEU A 183 12.57 -1.30 -3.34
CA LEU A 183 13.53 -0.80 -4.33
C LEU A 183 12.91 -0.54 -5.70
N VAL A 184 12.09 -1.47 -6.18
CA VAL A 184 11.39 -1.32 -7.48
C VAL A 184 10.41 -0.15 -7.43
N THR A 185 9.61 -0.05 -6.37
CA THR A 185 8.62 1.03 -6.19
C THR A 185 9.30 2.40 -6.07
N GLU A 186 10.39 2.49 -5.32
CA GLU A 186 11.18 3.70 -5.18
C GLU A 186 11.77 4.16 -6.52
N LEU A 187 12.35 3.23 -7.30
CA LEU A 187 12.87 3.55 -8.62
C LEU A 187 11.75 4.06 -9.53
N LEU A 188 10.60 3.39 -9.59
CA LEU A 188 9.46 3.83 -10.39
C LEU A 188 8.99 5.23 -9.96
N GLY A 189 8.93 5.52 -8.66
CA GLY A 189 8.59 6.84 -8.15
C GLY A 189 9.61 7.91 -8.56
N ARG A 190 10.90 7.63 -8.53
CA ARG A 190 11.94 8.54 -9.03
C ARG A 190 11.79 8.82 -10.54
N LEU A 191 11.53 7.79 -11.33
CA LEU A 191 11.31 7.91 -12.77
C LEU A 191 10.05 8.73 -13.09
N GLU A 192 8.95 8.52 -12.36
CA GLU A 192 7.70 9.25 -12.51
C GLU A 192 7.87 10.76 -12.27
N HIS A 193 8.68 11.12 -11.29
CA HIS A 193 8.93 12.53 -10.92
C HIS A 193 10.16 13.14 -11.59
N GLY A 194 10.84 12.43 -12.49
CA GLY A 194 12.00 12.92 -13.22
C GLY A 194 13.23 13.15 -12.34
N VAL A 195 13.31 12.51 -11.17
CA VAL A 195 14.45 12.63 -10.27
C VAL A 195 15.48 11.56 -10.63
N TYR A 196 16.43 11.93 -11.47
CA TYR A 196 17.56 11.08 -11.84
C TYR A 196 18.77 11.45 -10.95
N ASN A 197 19.07 10.64 -9.96
CA ASN A 197 20.35 10.67 -9.23
C ASN A 197 21.01 9.32 -9.36
#